data_f3667bf8c01e32f505d70efb668d2fe7
#
_entry.id   f3667bf8c01e32f505d70efb668d2fe7
#
_cell.length_a   1.000
_cell.length_b   1.000
_cell.length_c   1.000
_cell.angle_alpha   90.00
_cell.angle_beta   90.00
_cell.angle_gamma   90.00
#
_symmetry.space_group_name_H-M   'P 1'
#
loop_
_entity.id
_entity.type
_entity.pdbx_description
1 polymer ?
#
loop_
_entity_poly.entity_id
_entity_poly.type
_entity_poly.pdbx_seq_one_letter_code
_entity_poly.pdbx_strand_id
1 'polypeptide(L)'
;MAKQINGIQVPQRADFVGSFLRPQHLSDDNREQLIGELVGKLKELGYRVITDGEYNRQYWHLDFFWGFGGVTHEPGGDVTFNGEVARLDRVYLTGKLTAKPHPFIEAFKSVKKYEDTDSIAKLTIPAPAQFFQQLTIPQNFESTKAIYSDFSDLIRDIAAVYQNFIRQFYDAGGRFLQLDDCTWGAVVGEASAQRYASLSSNLDDVKELLLTVNNLALKGRPADLVVASHICRGNYHSTWFNSGSYDSVADWVFARENVDVLYLEYDDERSGSFEPLSKVSADKHVVLGLITTKRPELEDKQLVINRIHEAAKYIPLDRLSLSPQCGFASCAIGNKLTPEEQWAKLRLVREIADEVW
;
A
#
# COMPACT_ATOMS: atom_id res chain seq x y z
N MET A 1 15.28 12.07 2.90
CA MET A 1 14.81 13.36 2.29
C MET A 1 13.85 13.03 1.17
N ALA A 2 12.79 13.85 0.98
CA ALA A 2 11.91 13.67 -0.18
C ALA A 2 12.73 13.68 -1.48
N LYS A 3 12.38 12.78 -2.40
CA LYS A 3 13.05 12.70 -3.71
C LYS A 3 12.38 13.62 -4.72
N GLN A 4 13.04 13.86 -5.84
CA GLN A 4 12.51 14.65 -6.94
C GLN A 4 12.33 13.76 -8.18
N ILE A 5 11.16 13.82 -8.78
CA ILE A 5 10.88 13.22 -10.09
C ILE A 5 10.42 14.35 -11.01
N ASN A 6 11.18 14.63 -12.08
CA ASN A 6 10.90 15.73 -13.01
C ASN A 6 10.70 17.11 -12.32
N GLY A 7 11.44 17.38 -11.23
CA GLY A 7 11.28 18.61 -10.45
C GLY A 7 10.10 18.62 -9.47
N ILE A 8 9.34 17.54 -9.39
CA ILE A 8 8.22 17.38 -8.46
C ILE A 8 8.70 16.62 -7.22
N GLN A 9 8.51 17.19 -6.05
CA GLN A 9 8.82 16.52 -4.78
C GLN A 9 7.90 15.31 -4.58
N VAL A 10 8.47 14.17 -4.20
CA VAL A 10 7.74 12.93 -3.89
C VAL A 10 8.26 12.38 -2.55
N PRO A 11 7.39 12.09 -1.57
CA PRO A 11 5.94 12.35 -1.58
C PRO A 11 5.62 13.85 -1.50
N GLN A 12 4.39 14.22 -1.83
CA GLN A 12 3.87 15.57 -1.63
C GLN A 12 3.64 15.84 -0.15
N ARG A 13 3.56 17.13 0.26
CA ARG A 13 3.19 17.48 1.64
C ARG A 13 1.77 17.05 1.99
N ALA A 14 0.84 17.23 1.04
CA ALA A 14 -0.47 16.58 1.02
C ALA A 14 -0.42 15.43 0.02
N ASP A 15 -0.61 14.21 0.47
CA ASP A 15 -0.56 13.00 -0.36
C ASP A 15 -1.75 12.08 -0.03
N PHE A 16 -1.85 10.95 -0.68
CA PHE A 16 -2.88 9.93 -0.47
C PHE A 16 -2.34 8.53 -0.76
N VAL A 17 -3.00 7.49 -0.25
CA VAL A 17 -2.56 6.10 -0.44
C VAL A 17 -2.77 5.64 -1.89
N GLY A 18 -3.99 5.71 -2.45
CA GLY A 18 -4.13 5.40 -3.88
C GLY A 18 -5.51 4.98 -4.35
N SER A 19 -6.26 4.19 -3.58
CA SER A 19 -7.61 3.77 -3.98
C SER A 19 -8.68 4.80 -3.65
N PHE A 20 -9.64 4.97 -4.57
CA PHE A 20 -10.78 5.88 -4.45
C PHE A 20 -12.10 5.13 -4.57
N LEU A 21 -13.17 5.68 -3.98
CA LEU A 21 -14.53 5.12 -4.13
C LEU A 21 -14.89 5.00 -5.61
N ARG A 22 -15.36 3.81 -6.01
CA ARG A 22 -15.74 3.56 -7.40
C ARG A 22 -17.05 4.28 -7.70
N PRO A 23 -17.13 5.05 -8.81
CA PRO A 23 -18.41 5.56 -9.29
C PRO A 23 -19.40 4.40 -9.53
N GLN A 24 -20.67 4.58 -9.13
CA GLN A 24 -21.70 3.52 -9.25
C GLN A 24 -21.90 3.00 -10.68
N HIS A 25 -21.61 3.83 -11.69
CA HIS A 25 -21.74 3.51 -13.11
C HIS A 25 -20.43 3.06 -13.76
N LEU A 26 -19.39 2.75 -12.95
CA LEU A 26 -18.11 2.25 -13.46
C LEU A 26 -18.31 0.95 -14.23
N SER A 27 -17.86 0.93 -15.48
CA SER A 27 -17.86 -0.22 -16.39
C SER A 27 -16.58 -0.22 -17.23
N ASP A 28 -16.35 -1.29 -17.98
CA ASP A 28 -15.21 -1.36 -18.90
C ASP A 28 -15.25 -0.25 -19.97
N ASP A 29 -16.46 0.10 -20.45
CA ASP A 29 -16.65 1.07 -21.53
C ASP A 29 -16.34 2.51 -21.11
N ASN A 30 -16.53 2.87 -19.85
CA ASN A 30 -16.35 4.24 -19.35
C ASN A 30 -15.19 4.43 -18.36
N ARG A 31 -14.49 3.35 -18.02
CA ARG A 31 -13.42 3.37 -17.01
C ARG A 31 -12.35 4.41 -17.31
N GLU A 32 -11.92 4.49 -18.55
CA GLU A 32 -10.88 5.42 -18.95
C GLU A 32 -11.30 6.90 -18.80
N GLN A 33 -12.55 7.21 -19.13
CA GLN A 33 -13.14 8.52 -18.90
C GLN A 33 -13.17 8.85 -17.39
N LEU A 34 -13.64 7.92 -16.57
CA LEU A 34 -13.75 8.10 -15.12
C LEU A 34 -12.37 8.25 -14.44
N ILE A 35 -11.34 7.58 -14.94
CA ILE A 35 -9.95 7.82 -14.49
C ILE A 35 -9.52 9.26 -14.85
N GLY A 36 -9.86 9.74 -16.04
CA GLY A 36 -9.60 11.13 -16.43
C GLY A 36 -10.29 12.16 -15.54
N GLU A 37 -11.55 11.91 -15.18
CA GLU A 37 -12.32 12.76 -14.25
C GLU A 37 -11.71 12.76 -12.84
N LEU A 38 -11.31 11.59 -12.34
CA LEU A 38 -10.59 11.46 -11.06
C LEU A 38 -9.29 12.28 -11.07
N VAL A 39 -8.47 12.11 -12.10
CA VAL A 39 -7.19 12.84 -12.26
C VAL A 39 -7.45 14.34 -12.34
N GLY A 40 -8.44 14.79 -13.13
CA GLY A 40 -8.84 16.20 -13.22
C GLY A 40 -9.15 16.77 -11.84
N LYS A 41 -9.96 16.06 -11.05
CA LYS A 41 -10.34 16.50 -9.70
C LYS A 41 -9.19 16.51 -8.69
N LEU A 42 -8.23 15.56 -8.79
CA LEU A 42 -7.01 15.59 -7.99
C LEU A 42 -6.17 16.84 -8.29
N LYS A 43 -5.97 17.16 -9.59
CA LYS A 43 -5.24 18.35 -10.03
C LYS A 43 -5.93 19.65 -9.61
N GLU A 44 -7.25 19.72 -9.70
CA GLU A 44 -8.06 20.88 -9.23
C GLU A 44 -7.88 21.13 -7.73
N LEU A 45 -7.72 20.06 -6.92
CA LEU A 45 -7.42 20.15 -5.50
C LEU A 45 -5.95 20.42 -5.19
N GLY A 46 -5.10 20.60 -6.22
CA GLY A 46 -3.68 20.90 -6.06
C GLY A 46 -2.80 19.67 -5.77
N TYR A 47 -3.30 18.46 -5.96
CA TYR A 47 -2.47 17.26 -5.89
C TYR A 47 -1.63 17.10 -7.16
N ARG A 48 -0.34 16.82 -6.97
CA ARG A 48 0.62 16.60 -8.06
C ARG A 48 0.97 15.13 -8.26
N VAL A 49 0.60 14.27 -7.34
CA VAL A 49 0.58 12.82 -7.52
C VAL A 49 -0.80 12.44 -8.04
N ILE A 50 -0.84 11.61 -9.09
CA ILE A 50 -2.09 11.12 -9.70
C ILE A 50 -2.10 9.60 -9.74
N THR A 51 -3.28 8.98 -9.72
CA THR A 51 -3.49 7.53 -9.71
C THR A 51 -4.73 7.17 -10.53
N ASP A 52 -4.87 5.90 -10.92
CA ASP A 52 -6.09 5.37 -11.54
C ASP A 52 -7.23 5.13 -10.54
N GLY A 53 -7.02 5.43 -9.25
CA GLY A 53 -7.98 5.19 -8.17
C GLY A 53 -8.25 3.70 -7.89
N GLU A 54 -7.47 2.82 -8.51
CA GLU A 54 -7.66 1.36 -8.52
C GLU A 54 -8.99 0.95 -9.21
N TYR A 55 -9.49 1.76 -10.14
CA TYR A 55 -10.73 1.46 -10.87
C TYR A 55 -10.61 0.25 -11.80
N ASN A 56 -9.37 -0.23 -12.05
CA ASN A 56 -9.06 -1.43 -12.81
C ASN A 56 -9.10 -2.72 -11.98
N ARG A 57 -9.42 -2.67 -10.67
CA ARG A 57 -9.29 -3.80 -9.72
C ARG A 57 -10.59 -4.10 -9.00
N GLN A 58 -10.80 -5.38 -8.74
CA GLN A 58 -11.81 -5.84 -7.78
C GLN A 58 -11.23 -5.85 -6.34
N TYR A 59 -10.01 -6.35 -6.21
CA TYR A 59 -9.25 -6.42 -4.96
C TYR A 59 -7.91 -5.73 -5.11
N TRP A 60 -7.46 -5.01 -4.09
CA TRP A 60 -6.19 -4.28 -4.12
C TRP A 60 -4.96 -5.17 -4.37
N HIS A 61 -5.00 -6.46 -3.98
CA HIS A 61 -3.86 -7.39 -4.04
C HIS A 61 -4.09 -8.59 -4.95
N LEU A 62 -5.26 -9.25 -4.93
CA LEU A 62 -5.47 -10.51 -5.63
C LEU A 62 -5.36 -10.35 -7.14
N ASP A 63 -5.95 -9.28 -7.69
CA ASP A 63 -5.88 -8.95 -9.13
C ASP A 63 -4.43 -8.82 -9.61
N PHE A 64 -3.52 -8.31 -8.76
CA PHE A 64 -2.11 -8.26 -9.11
C PHE A 64 -1.48 -9.64 -9.17
N PHE A 65 -1.76 -10.51 -8.20
CA PHE A 65 -1.16 -11.84 -8.16
C PHE A 65 -1.58 -12.71 -9.36
N TRP A 66 -2.80 -12.54 -9.85
CA TRP A 66 -3.27 -13.23 -11.05
C TRP A 66 -2.49 -12.85 -12.33
N GLY A 67 -1.80 -11.74 -12.29
CA GLY A 67 -0.91 -11.26 -13.34
C GLY A 67 0.32 -12.13 -13.55
N PHE A 68 0.71 -13.01 -12.62
CA PHE A 68 1.87 -13.89 -12.75
C PHE A 68 1.51 -15.25 -13.35
N GLY A 69 2.48 -15.90 -14.03
CA GLY A 69 2.33 -17.29 -14.46
C GLY A 69 2.50 -18.26 -13.29
N GLY A 70 1.82 -19.42 -13.36
CA GLY A 70 1.80 -20.41 -12.27
C GLY A 70 0.82 -20.07 -11.14
N VAL A 71 0.03 -19.01 -11.27
CA VAL A 71 -0.99 -18.57 -10.31
C VAL A 71 -2.37 -18.75 -10.91
N THR A 72 -3.31 -19.19 -10.10
CA THR A 72 -4.74 -19.24 -10.43
C THR A 72 -5.58 -18.79 -9.23
N HIS A 73 -6.88 -18.61 -9.44
CA HIS A 73 -7.83 -18.25 -8.40
C HIS A 73 -9.16 -18.99 -8.58
N GLU A 74 -9.91 -19.05 -7.52
CA GLU A 74 -11.29 -19.57 -7.50
C GLU A 74 -12.16 -18.71 -6.58
N PRO A 75 -13.49 -18.68 -6.78
CA PRO A 75 -14.39 -18.01 -5.85
C PRO A 75 -14.13 -18.50 -4.42
N GLY A 76 -13.90 -17.57 -3.51
CA GLY A 76 -13.24 -17.87 -2.28
C GLY A 76 -14.09 -18.02 -1.05
N GLY A 77 -13.41 -17.96 0.08
CA GLY A 77 -13.95 -18.11 1.40
C GLY A 77 -14.16 -16.78 2.13
N ASP A 78 -14.77 -16.87 3.29
CA ASP A 78 -15.02 -15.73 4.15
C ASP A 78 -13.75 -15.35 4.92
N VAL A 79 -13.44 -14.06 4.96
CA VAL A 79 -12.41 -13.44 5.79
C VAL A 79 -13.10 -12.47 6.75
N THR A 80 -12.92 -12.68 8.04
CA THR A 80 -13.54 -11.85 9.08
C THR A 80 -12.65 -10.67 9.41
N PHE A 81 -13.15 -9.47 9.19
CA PHE A 81 -12.64 -8.21 9.70
C PHE A 81 -13.35 -7.88 11.04
N ASN A 82 -12.98 -6.78 11.68
CA ASN A 82 -13.64 -6.34 12.90
C ASN A 82 -15.10 -5.90 12.62
N GLY A 83 -16.04 -6.83 12.84
CA GLY A 83 -17.47 -6.60 12.64
C GLY A 83 -18.01 -6.78 11.20
N GLU A 84 -17.15 -7.14 10.24
CA GLU A 84 -17.53 -7.35 8.84
C GLU A 84 -16.96 -8.67 8.30
N VAL A 85 -17.68 -9.30 7.39
CA VAL A 85 -17.22 -10.51 6.68
C VAL A 85 -17.01 -10.16 5.20
N ALA A 86 -15.78 -10.31 4.74
CA ALA A 86 -15.42 -10.16 3.34
C ALA A 86 -15.39 -11.53 2.67
N ARG A 87 -16.03 -11.66 1.52
CA ARG A 87 -15.90 -12.84 0.66
C ARG A 87 -14.85 -12.53 -0.41
N LEU A 88 -13.67 -13.13 -0.27
CA LEU A 88 -12.53 -12.88 -1.16
C LEU A 88 -12.21 -14.15 -1.96
N ASP A 89 -11.74 -13.98 -3.19
CA ASP A 89 -11.24 -15.09 -4.00
C ASP A 89 -10.00 -15.72 -3.36
N ARG A 90 -9.83 -17.02 -3.57
CA ARG A 90 -8.60 -17.73 -3.19
C ARG A 90 -7.60 -17.64 -4.33
N VAL A 91 -6.35 -17.36 -3.97
CA VAL A 91 -5.22 -17.41 -4.88
C VAL A 91 -4.32 -18.57 -4.48
N TYR A 92 -3.95 -19.42 -5.43
CA TYR A 92 -3.07 -20.56 -5.19
C TYR A 92 -2.20 -20.86 -6.41
N LEU A 93 -1.16 -21.66 -6.20
CA LEU A 93 -0.22 -22.06 -7.25
C LEU A 93 -0.71 -23.29 -8.01
N THR A 94 -0.56 -23.25 -9.33
CA THR A 94 -0.71 -24.39 -10.24
C THR A 94 0.63 -24.87 -10.80
N GLY A 95 1.70 -24.16 -10.52
CA GLY A 95 3.07 -24.43 -10.94
C GLY A 95 4.03 -23.40 -10.36
N LYS A 96 5.31 -23.51 -10.70
CA LYS A 96 6.30 -22.50 -10.30
C LYS A 96 5.97 -21.14 -10.90
N LEU A 97 6.27 -20.08 -10.15
CA LEU A 97 6.04 -18.70 -10.57
C LEU A 97 6.88 -18.35 -11.80
N THR A 98 6.26 -17.67 -12.76
CA THR A 98 6.93 -17.16 -13.95
C THR A 98 6.48 -15.73 -14.26
N ALA A 99 7.42 -14.92 -14.75
CA ALA A 99 7.11 -13.58 -15.23
C ALA A 99 6.42 -13.66 -16.61
N LYS A 100 5.47 -12.75 -16.83
CA LYS A 100 4.81 -12.52 -18.12
C LYS A 100 4.50 -11.02 -18.27
N PRO A 101 4.08 -10.52 -19.45
CA PRO A 101 3.51 -9.19 -19.55
C PRO A 101 2.38 -9.01 -18.52
N HIS A 102 2.51 -8.01 -17.66
CA HIS A 102 1.62 -7.89 -16.51
C HIS A 102 0.48 -6.91 -16.80
N PRO A 103 -0.80 -7.26 -16.53
CA PRO A 103 -1.94 -6.38 -16.87
C PRO A 103 -1.92 -5.02 -16.18
N PHE A 104 -1.29 -4.90 -15.01
CA PHE A 104 -1.15 -3.63 -14.30
C PHE A 104 -0.26 -2.61 -15.04
N ILE A 105 0.52 -3.03 -16.02
CA ILE A 105 1.26 -2.10 -16.87
C ILE A 105 0.31 -1.33 -17.80
N GLU A 106 -0.71 -2.00 -18.35
CA GLU A 106 -1.73 -1.32 -19.15
C GLU A 106 -2.62 -0.42 -18.26
N ALA A 107 -2.97 -0.87 -17.06
CA ALA A 107 -3.65 -0.03 -16.07
C ALA A 107 -2.83 1.21 -15.70
N PHE A 108 -1.51 1.07 -15.54
CA PHE A 108 -0.61 2.22 -15.31
C PHE A 108 -0.59 3.18 -16.51
N LYS A 109 -0.53 2.68 -17.73
CA LYS A 109 -0.54 3.54 -18.92
C LYS A 109 -1.81 4.38 -19.04
N SER A 110 -2.95 3.89 -18.54
CA SER A 110 -4.22 4.63 -18.55
C SER A 110 -4.18 5.90 -17.68
N VAL A 111 -3.38 5.91 -16.61
CA VAL A 111 -3.16 7.12 -15.79
C VAL A 111 -1.92 7.90 -16.25
N LYS A 112 -0.87 7.21 -16.71
CA LYS A 112 0.38 7.85 -17.16
C LYS A 112 0.17 8.88 -18.28
N LYS A 113 -0.80 8.68 -19.17
CA LYS A 113 -1.13 9.63 -20.23
C LYS A 113 -1.60 11.00 -19.75
N TYR A 114 -2.04 11.10 -18.49
CA TYR A 114 -2.45 12.36 -17.85
C TYR A 114 -1.31 13.03 -17.07
N GLU A 115 -0.14 12.40 -17.00
CA GLU A 115 1.05 13.00 -16.43
C GLU A 115 1.54 14.15 -17.31
N ASP A 116 1.95 15.23 -16.67
CA ASP A 116 2.48 16.43 -17.32
C ASP A 116 3.67 17.00 -16.53
N THR A 117 4.05 18.25 -16.80
CA THR A 117 5.15 18.92 -16.09
C THR A 117 4.88 19.13 -14.60
N ASP A 118 3.62 19.09 -14.19
CA ASP A 118 3.16 19.40 -12.84
C ASP A 118 2.59 18.20 -12.10
N SER A 119 2.61 17.02 -12.69
CA SER A 119 2.04 15.82 -12.07
C SER A 119 2.86 14.55 -12.35
N ILE A 120 2.82 13.60 -11.40
CA ILE A 120 3.49 12.29 -11.46
C ILE A 120 2.47 11.19 -11.23
N ALA A 121 2.45 10.22 -12.14
CA ALA A 121 1.62 9.02 -12.01
C ALA A 121 2.25 8.04 -11.01
N LYS A 122 1.49 7.69 -9.98
CA LYS A 122 1.81 6.67 -8.98
C LYS A 122 1.06 5.38 -9.29
N LEU A 123 1.73 4.24 -9.18
CA LEU A 123 1.10 2.92 -9.19
C LEU A 123 1.22 2.28 -7.81
N THR A 124 0.12 1.71 -7.32
CA THR A 124 0.07 0.89 -6.11
C THR A 124 0.02 -0.58 -6.49
N ILE A 125 0.77 -1.42 -5.78
CA ILE A 125 0.78 -2.88 -5.93
C ILE A 125 0.92 -3.53 -4.54
N PRO A 126 0.44 -4.75 -4.32
CA PRO A 126 0.74 -5.46 -3.07
C PRO A 126 2.23 -5.71 -2.92
N ALA A 127 2.72 -5.66 -1.69
CA ALA A 127 4.11 -5.98 -1.37
C ALA A 127 4.46 -7.44 -1.68
N PRO A 128 5.73 -7.75 -2.00
CA PRO A 128 6.19 -9.12 -2.20
C PRO A 128 5.93 -10.02 -0.99
N ALA A 129 6.11 -9.51 0.24
CA ALA A 129 5.80 -10.23 1.47
C ALA A 129 4.30 -10.56 1.59
N GLN A 130 3.41 -9.68 1.09
CA GLN A 130 1.98 -9.95 1.04
C GLN A 130 1.66 -11.14 0.12
N PHE A 131 2.37 -11.27 -1.00
CA PHE A 131 2.21 -12.42 -1.89
C PHE A 131 2.73 -13.70 -1.24
N PHE A 132 3.91 -13.66 -0.63
CA PHE A 132 4.45 -14.78 0.15
C PHE A 132 3.45 -15.22 1.23
N GLN A 133 2.92 -14.29 2.02
CA GLN A 133 1.92 -14.60 3.04
C GLN A 133 0.67 -15.24 2.43
N GLN A 134 0.15 -14.71 1.32
CA GLN A 134 -1.03 -15.25 0.64
C GLN A 134 -0.83 -16.71 0.22
N LEU A 135 0.37 -17.07 -0.24
CA LEU A 135 0.71 -18.42 -0.65
C LEU A 135 0.99 -19.37 0.52
N THR A 136 1.28 -18.85 1.72
CA THR A 136 1.64 -19.63 2.91
C THR A 136 0.60 -19.59 4.03
N ILE A 137 -0.58 -18.97 3.80
CA ILE A 137 -1.71 -19.11 4.74
C ILE A 137 -2.11 -20.59 4.88
N PRO A 138 -2.73 -20.98 6.01
CA PRO A 138 -3.06 -22.38 6.27
C PRO A 138 -3.79 -23.09 5.12
N GLN A 139 -4.69 -22.40 4.44
CA GLN A 139 -5.48 -22.94 3.32
C GLN A 139 -4.64 -23.27 2.08
N ASN A 140 -3.51 -22.60 1.88
CA ASN A 140 -2.64 -22.75 0.72
C ASN A 140 -1.32 -23.44 1.04
N PHE A 141 -0.99 -23.63 2.34
CA PHE A 141 0.34 -24.07 2.76
C PHE A 141 0.77 -25.41 2.12
N GLU A 142 -0.08 -26.43 2.20
CA GLU A 142 0.26 -27.77 1.66
C GLU A 142 0.34 -27.76 0.12
N SER A 143 -0.56 -27.06 -0.56
CA SER A 143 -0.52 -26.94 -2.03
C SER A 143 0.71 -26.16 -2.50
N THR A 144 1.09 -25.11 -1.79
CA THR A 144 2.32 -24.37 -2.06
C THR A 144 3.55 -25.24 -1.83
N LYS A 145 3.59 -25.98 -0.71
CA LYS A 145 4.71 -26.86 -0.36
C LYS A 145 4.88 -28.03 -1.35
N ALA A 146 3.81 -28.48 -1.96
CA ALA A 146 3.87 -29.51 -3.02
C ALA A 146 4.62 -29.02 -4.28
N ILE A 147 4.61 -27.68 -4.56
CA ILE A 147 5.30 -27.07 -5.70
C ILE A 147 6.69 -26.56 -5.29
N TYR A 148 6.78 -25.99 -4.09
CA TYR A 148 7.99 -25.43 -3.50
C TYR A 148 8.29 -26.15 -2.17
N SER A 149 9.02 -27.27 -2.21
CA SER A 149 9.42 -28.02 -1.02
C SER A 149 10.35 -27.22 -0.09
N ASP A 150 11.09 -26.27 -0.67
CA ASP A 150 11.90 -25.26 0.04
C ASP A 150 11.37 -23.86 -0.27
N PHE A 151 10.95 -23.13 0.76
CA PHE A 151 10.45 -21.78 0.63
C PHE A 151 11.52 -20.76 0.23
N SER A 152 12.80 -21.09 0.34
CA SER A 152 13.86 -20.25 -0.22
C SER A 152 13.78 -20.16 -1.76
N ASP A 153 13.31 -21.21 -2.43
CA ASP A 153 13.03 -21.21 -3.86
C ASP A 153 11.81 -20.34 -4.19
N LEU A 154 10.73 -20.46 -3.40
CA LEU A 154 9.55 -19.60 -3.54
C LEU A 154 9.91 -18.13 -3.40
N ILE A 155 10.69 -17.76 -2.40
CA ILE A 155 11.14 -16.38 -2.15
C ILE A 155 11.96 -15.85 -3.33
N ARG A 156 12.86 -16.65 -3.90
CA ARG A 156 13.62 -16.28 -5.10
C ARG A 156 12.72 -16.04 -6.31
N ASP A 157 11.75 -16.91 -6.51
CA ASP A 157 10.84 -16.79 -7.65
C ASP A 157 9.88 -15.60 -7.48
N ILE A 158 9.37 -15.32 -6.26
CA ILE A 158 8.63 -14.09 -5.95
C ILE A 158 9.50 -12.87 -6.28
N ALA A 159 10.74 -12.84 -5.80
CA ALA A 159 11.63 -11.71 -6.07
C ALA A 159 11.86 -11.54 -7.58
N ALA A 160 12.07 -12.62 -8.31
CA ALA A 160 12.31 -12.58 -9.75
C ALA A 160 11.10 -12.03 -10.55
N VAL A 161 9.87 -12.46 -10.22
CA VAL A 161 8.67 -11.94 -10.91
C VAL A 161 8.39 -10.49 -10.58
N TYR A 162 8.64 -10.04 -9.32
CA TYR A 162 8.54 -8.64 -8.95
C TYR A 162 9.63 -7.77 -9.59
N GLN A 163 10.87 -8.22 -9.63
CA GLN A 163 11.95 -7.51 -10.34
C GLN A 163 11.64 -7.36 -11.84
N ASN A 164 11.05 -8.39 -12.46
CA ASN A 164 10.59 -8.30 -13.83
C ASN A 164 9.45 -7.29 -13.99
N PHE A 165 8.46 -7.29 -13.08
CA PHE A 165 7.38 -6.30 -13.05
C PHE A 165 7.91 -4.87 -12.89
N ILE A 166 8.82 -4.65 -11.95
CA ILE A 166 9.44 -3.33 -11.70
C ILE A 166 10.14 -2.83 -12.97
N ARG A 167 10.81 -3.71 -13.71
CA ARG A 167 11.42 -3.35 -14.99
C ARG A 167 10.38 -2.97 -16.05
N GLN A 168 9.31 -3.77 -16.21
CA GLN A 168 8.20 -3.43 -17.11
C GLN A 168 7.58 -2.07 -16.76
N PHE A 169 7.35 -1.81 -15.46
CA PHE A 169 6.83 -0.54 -14.96
C PHE A 169 7.76 0.63 -15.26
N TYR A 170 9.05 0.47 -15.01
CA TYR A 170 10.06 1.48 -15.30
C TYR A 170 10.18 1.77 -16.79
N ASP A 171 10.19 0.74 -17.64
CA ASP A 171 10.24 0.85 -19.11
C ASP A 171 8.97 1.51 -19.67
N ALA A 172 7.82 1.35 -19.01
CA ALA A 172 6.57 2.07 -19.32
C ALA A 172 6.59 3.55 -18.86
N GLY A 173 7.71 4.04 -18.33
CA GLY A 173 7.88 5.41 -17.85
C GLY A 173 7.48 5.63 -16.39
N GLY A 174 7.22 4.58 -15.64
CA GLY A 174 6.91 4.66 -14.21
C GLY A 174 8.11 5.10 -13.37
N ARG A 175 7.89 5.99 -12.41
CA ARG A 175 8.93 6.53 -11.52
C ARG A 175 8.51 6.57 -10.05
N PHE A 176 7.24 6.37 -9.75
CA PHE A 176 6.72 6.28 -8.38
C PHE A 176 5.89 5.03 -8.19
N LEU A 177 6.42 4.06 -7.45
CA LEU A 177 5.79 2.78 -7.12
C LEU A 177 5.50 2.71 -5.63
N GLN A 178 4.29 2.31 -5.24
CA GLN A 178 3.93 2.06 -3.85
C GLN A 178 3.65 0.57 -3.64
N LEU A 179 4.28 0.00 -2.63
CA LEU A 179 4.00 -1.35 -2.11
C LEU A 179 2.97 -1.23 -0.99
N ASP A 180 1.82 -1.86 -1.13
CA ASP A 180 0.82 -1.94 -0.07
C ASP A 180 1.07 -3.22 0.74
N ASP A 181 1.42 -3.08 2.00
CA ASP A 181 1.87 -4.16 2.86
C ASP A 181 1.06 -4.28 4.15
N CYS A 182 0.15 -5.25 4.20
CA CYS A 182 -0.60 -5.60 5.39
C CYS A 182 0.15 -6.60 6.29
N THR A 183 1.30 -7.16 5.86
CA THR A 183 2.00 -8.19 6.63
C THR A 183 2.56 -7.65 7.93
N TRP A 184 3.09 -6.41 7.91
CA TRP A 184 3.57 -5.73 9.11
C TRP A 184 2.46 -5.47 10.13
N GLY A 185 1.25 -5.10 9.65
CA GLY A 185 0.06 -5.00 10.49
C GLY A 185 -0.39 -6.35 11.06
N ALA A 186 -0.23 -7.42 10.27
CA ALA A 186 -0.61 -8.77 10.68
C ALA A 186 0.34 -9.36 11.73
N VAL A 187 1.64 -9.02 11.68
CA VAL A 187 2.65 -9.55 12.61
C VAL A 187 2.63 -8.85 13.97
N VAL A 188 2.07 -7.64 14.08
CA VAL A 188 1.88 -6.94 15.37
C VAL A 188 0.54 -7.26 16.04
N GLY A 189 -0.42 -7.85 15.31
CA GLY A 189 -1.75 -8.18 15.84
C GLY A 189 -1.72 -9.31 16.89
N GLU A 190 -2.74 -9.36 17.75
CA GLU A 190 -2.85 -10.36 18.83
C GLU A 190 -2.81 -11.81 18.34
N ALA A 191 -3.37 -12.09 17.15
CA ALA A 191 -3.38 -13.42 16.54
C ALA A 191 -2.10 -13.77 15.76
N SER A 192 -1.06 -12.94 15.82
CA SER A 192 0.16 -13.07 14.99
C SER A 192 0.86 -14.42 15.20
N ALA A 193 1.05 -14.85 16.43
CA ALA A 193 1.72 -16.12 16.74
C ALA A 193 0.99 -17.33 16.13
N GLN A 194 -0.34 -17.36 16.19
CA GLN A 194 -1.14 -18.42 15.59
C GLN A 194 -1.10 -18.36 14.05
N ARG A 195 -1.18 -17.15 13.49
CA ARG A 195 -1.17 -16.94 12.02
C ARG A 195 0.10 -17.42 11.37
N TYR A 196 1.24 -17.21 12.02
CA TYR A 196 2.56 -17.53 11.47
C TYR A 196 3.18 -18.82 12.03
N ALA A 197 2.45 -19.58 12.86
CA ALA A 197 2.94 -20.80 13.49
C ALA A 197 3.48 -21.85 12.50
N SER A 198 2.97 -21.90 11.27
CA SER A 198 3.46 -22.79 10.20
C SER A 198 4.83 -22.37 9.63
N LEU A 199 5.23 -21.11 9.81
CA LEU A 199 6.50 -20.57 9.32
C LEU A 199 7.57 -20.57 10.41
N SER A 200 7.27 -20.06 11.60
CA SER A 200 8.15 -20.09 12.78
C SER A 200 7.34 -19.89 14.06
N SER A 201 7.83 -20.46 15.16
CA SER A 201 7.33 -20.17 16.51
C SER A 201 7.89 -18.85 17.06
N ASN A 202 8.93 -18.30 16.45
CA ASN A 202 9.54 -17.02 16.80
C ASN A 202 9.11 -15.94 15.79
N LEU A 203 8.40 -14.91 16.25
CA LEU A 203 7.94 -13.82 15.40
C LEU A 203 9.07 -12.94 14.83
N ASP A 204 10.24 -12.90 15.47
CA ASP A 204 11.38 -12.17 14.92
C ASP A 204 11.95 -12.85 13.68
N ASP A 205 11.94 -14.18 13.61
CA ASP A 205 12.28 -14.92 12.39
C ASP A 205 11.27 -14.62 11.27
N VAL A 206 9.98 -14.49 11.60
CA VAL A 206 8.93 -14.12 10.64
C VAL A 206 9.17 -12.70 10.11
N LYS A 207 9.46 -11.74 10.98
CA LYS A 207 9.77 -10.35 10.58
C LYS A 207 10.99 -10.30 9.66
N GLU A 208 12.05 -11.04 10.00
CA GLU A 208 13.25 -11.12 9.16
C GLU A 208 12.96 -11.74 7.79
N LEU A 209 12.09 -12.75 7.75
CA LEU A 209 11.65 -13.38 6.52
C LEU A 209 10.87 -12.41 5.64
N LEU A 210 9.85 -11.70 6.19
CA LEU A 210 9.05 -10.71 5.47
C LEU A 210 9.93 -9.58 4.89
N LEU A 211 10.85 -9.06 5.71
CA LEU A 211 11.82 -8.06 5.29
C LEU A 211 12.70 -8.56 4.14
N THR A 212 13.18 -9.81 4.25
CA THR A 212 14.02 -10.44 3.22
C THR A 212 13.28 -10.55 1.89
N VAL A 213 12.01 -10.96 1.91
CA VAL A 213 11.18 -11.08 0.70
C VAL A 213 11.03 -9.72 0.02
N ASN A 214 10.66 -8.67 0.77
CA ASN A 214 10.50 -7.31 0.24
C ASN A 214 11.83 -6.77 -0.32
N ASN A 215 12.90 -6.84 0.45
CA ASN A 215 14.20 -6.29 0.05
C ASN A 215 14.82 -7.04 -1.15
N LEU A 216 14.64 -8.36 -1.24
CA LEU A 216 15.14 -9.13 -2.37
C LEU A 216 14.42 -8.74 -3.67
N ALA A 217 13.10 -8.52 -3.62
CA ALA A 217 12.32 -8.07 -4.76
C ALA A 217 12.72 -6.67 -5.26
N LEU A 218 13.18 -5.80 -4.35
CA LEU A 218 13.64 -4.44 -4.67
C LEU A 218 15.13 -4.37 -5.06
N LYS A 219 15.85 -5.48 -4.97
CA LYS A 219 17.29 -5.50 -5.28
C LYS A 219 17.53 -5.17 -6.76
N GLY A 220 18.40 -4.18 -7.01
CA GLY A 220 18.76 -3.77 -8.37
C GLY A 220 17.71 -2.89 -9.07
N ARG A 221 16.75 -2.34 -8.33
CA ARG A 221 15.83 -1.33 -8.86
C ARG A 221 16.58 -0.10 -9.39
N PRO A 222 16.06 0.59 -10.43
CA PRO A 222 16.65 1.83 -10.92
C PRO A 222 16.78 2.88 -9.81
N ALA A 223 17.88 3.64 -9.80
CA ALA A 223 18.19 4.58 -8.73
C ALA A 223 17.23 5.79 -8.67
N ASP A 224 16.61 6.14 -9.80
CA ASP A 224 15.63 7.22 -9.94
C ASP A 224 14.17 6.73 -9.77
N LEU A 225 13.96 5.42 -9.55
CA LEU A 225 12.67 4.89 -9.15
C LEU A 225 12.45 5.14 -7.66
N VAL A 226 11.45 5.95 -7.33
CA VAL A 226 10.99 6.12 -5.94
C VAL A 226 10.06 4.98 -5.58
N VAL A 227 10.37 4.29 -4.48
CA VAL A 227 9.53 3.22 -3.94
C VAL A 227 9.03 3.60 -2.56
N ALA A 228 7.72 3.53 -2.37
CA ALA A 228 7.05 3.67 -1.09
C ALA A 228 6.57 2.32 -0.55
N SER A 229 6.44 2.21 0.76
CA SER A 229 5.73 1.11 1.44
C SER A 229 4.60 1.71 2.27
N HIS A 230 3.36 1.25 2.04
CA HIS A 230 2.22 1.59 2.86
C HIS A 230 1.92 0.45 3.83
N ILE A 231 2.08 0.73 5.12
CA ILE A 231 1.87 -0.24 6.19
C ILE A 231 0.42 -0.18 6.65
N CYS A 232 -0.37 -1.12 6.15
CA CYS A 232 -1.80 -1.19 6.41
C CYS A 232 -2.13 -2.14 7.57
N ARG A 233 -3.21 -1.86 8.29
CA ARG A 233 -3.80 -2.77 9.31
C ARG A 233 -5.09 -3.43 8.84
N GLY A 234 -5.31 -3.42 7.54
CA GLY A 234 -6.55 -3.86 6.91
C GLY A 234 -7.55 -2.71 6.77
N ASN A 235 -8.20 -2.68 5.62
CA ASN A 235 -9.22 -1.70 5.30
C ASN A 235 -10.29 -2.35 4.42
N TYR A 236 -11.43 -2.66 4.99
CA TYR A 236 -12.56 -3.27 4.30
C TYR A 236 -13.86 -2.70 4.83
N HIS A 237 -14.67 -2.07 3.94
CA HIS A 237 -16.00 -1.57 4.23
C HIS A 237 -16.06 -0.77 5.56
N SER A 238 -15.12 0.16 5.74
CA SER A 238 -14.96 1.02 6.91
C SER A 238 -14.49 0.34 8.20
N THR A 239 -13.93 -0.87 8.13
CA THR A 239 -13.37 -1.57 9.28
C THR A 239 -11.90 -1.95 9.06
N TRP A 240 -11.29 -2.58 10.06
CA TRP A 240 -9.88 -3.00 10.05
C TRP A 240 -9.75 -4.48 10.41
N PHE A 241 -8.57 -5.05 10.18
CA PHE A 241 -8.27 -6.45 10.47
C PHE A 241 -7.39 -6.61 11.72
N ASN A 242 -6.40 -5.73 11.91
CA ASN A 242 -5.45 -5.77 13.02
C ASN A 242 -5.35 -4.44 13.75
N SER A 243 -4.89 -4.51 15.00
CA SER A 243 -4.44 -3.38 15.81
C SER A 243 -3.11 -3.71 16.46
N GLY A 244 -2.31 -2.72 16.79
CA GLY A 244 -1.03 -2.85 17.45
C GLY A 244 -0.08 -1.71 17.09
N SER A 245 0.79 -1.37 18.04
CA SER A 245 1.84 -0.36 17.87
C SER A 245 2.90 -0.82 16.87
N TYR A 246 3.59 0.14 16.26
CA TYR A 246 4.75 -0.12 15.41
C TYR A 246 6.03 -0.51 16.18
N ASP A 247 6.05 -0.42 17.53
CA ASP A 247 7.24 -0.69 18.35
C ASP A 247 7.90 -2.03 18.03
N SER A 248 7.10 -3.08 17.87
CA SER A 248 7.62 -4.45 17.64
C SER A 248 8.15 -4.70 16.23
N VAL A 249 7.93 -3.79 15.27
CA VAL A 249 8.35 -3.94 13.86
C VAL A 249 9.26 -2.83 13.36
N ALA A 250 9.42 -1.75 14.12
CA ALA A 250 10.16 -0.56 13.68
C ALA A 250 11.62 -0.86 13.31
N ASP A 251 12.30 -1.73 14.05
CA ASP A 251 13.70 -2.12 13.79
C ASP A 251 13.86 -2.89 12.45
N TRP A 252 12.78 -3.44 11.92
CA TRP A 252 12.76 -4.08 10.59
C TRP A 252 12.30 -3.10 9.51
N VAL A 253 11.02 -2.70 9.54
CA VAL A 253 10.43 -1.94 8.45
C VAL A 253 10.92 -0.49 8.40
N PHE A 254 11.01 0.21 9.55
CA PHE A 254 11.43 1.60 9.55
C PHE A 254 12.93 1.77 9.33
N ALA A 255 13.73 0.90 9.95
CA ALA A 255 15.18 0.97 9.84
C ALA A 255 15.71 0.33 8.55
N ARG A 256 15.19 -0.85 8.15
CA ARG A 256 15.89 -1.75 7.24
C ARG A 256 15.17 -2.07 5.92
N GLU A 257 13.86 -1.78 5.78
CA GLU A 257 13.18 -1.98 4.50
C GLU A 257 13.77 -1.05 3.44
N ASN A 258 14.07 -1.59 2.24
CA ASN A 258 14.74 -0.85 1.17
C ASN A 258 13.73 -0.02 0.35
N VAL A 259 13.06 0.92 1.01
CA VAL A 259 12.12 1.87 0.41
C VAL A 259 12.53 3.31 0.73
N ASP A 260 12.01 4.26 -0.04
CA ASP A 260 12.31 5.68 0.10
C ASP A 260 11.30 6.41 0.98
N VAL A 261 10.04 5.88 1.01
CA VAL A 261 8.91 6.51 1.68
C VAL A 261 8.11 5.47 2.46
N LEU A 262 7.68 5.83 3.66
CA LEU A 262 6.77 5.04 4.48
C LEU A 262 5.44 5.78 4.65
N TYR A 263 4.32 5.18 4.23
CA TYR A 263 2.96 5.63 4.54
C TYR A 263 2.46 4.84 5.74
N LEU A 264 2.20 5.53 6.85
CA LEU A 264 1.93 4.91 8.15
C LEU A 264 0.56 5.32 8.68
N GLU A 265 -0.26 4.34 9.06
CA GLU A 265 -1.56 4.59 9.69
C GLU A 265 -1.38 5.09 11.13
N TYR A 266 -1.91 6.29 11.40
CA TYR A 266 -1.92 6.93 12.71
C TYR A 266 -3.25 7.69 12.96
N ASP A 267 -4.35 7.25 12.33
CA ASP A 267 -5.65 7.93 12.42
C ASP A 267 -6.31 7.81 13.80
N ASP A 268 -5.95 6.80 14.59
CA ASP A 268 -6.45 6.58 15.93
C ASP A 268 -5.42 5.89 16.87
N GLU A 269 -5.85 5.56 18.07
CA GLU A 269 -5.02 4.94 19.13
C GLU A 269 -4.55 3.51 18.82
N ARG A 270 -5.14 2.81 17.84
CA ARG A 270 -4.72 1.45 17.43
C ARG A 270 -3.26 1.38 17.01
N SER A 271 -2.69 2.48 16.56
CA SER A 271 -1.32 2.56 16.05
C SER A 271 -0.28 2.83 17.13
N GLY A 272 -0.70 3.11 18.36
CA GLY A 272 0.20 3.49 19.45
C GLY A 272 0.77 4.90 19.32
N SER A 273 1.93 5.14 19.92
CA SER A 273 2.61 6.44 19.93
C SER A 273 3.47 6.68 18.68
N PHE A 274 4.00 7.91 18.52
CA PHE A 274 4.96 8.25 17.47
C PHE A 274 6.42 7.90 17.82
N GLU A 275 6.71 7.38 19.01
CA GLU A 275 8.07 7.03 19.45
C GLU A 275 8.81 6.10 18.45
N PRO A 276 8.16 5.10 17.83
CA PRO A 276 8.78 4.25 16.83
C PRO A 276 9.38 5.01 15.62
N LEU A 277 8.90 6.22 15.31
CA LEU A 277 9.45 7.06 14.23
C LEU A 277 10.93 7.42 14.44
N SER A 278 11.42 7.37 15.69
CA SER A 278 12.86 7.53 15.99
C SER A 278 13.73 6.47 15.33
N LYS A 279 13.16 5.33 14.91
CA LYS A 279 13.86 4.25 14.22
C LYS A 279 13.90 4.42 12.70
N VAL A 280 13.21 5.40 12.14
CA VAL A 280 13.18 5.64 10.69
C VAL A 280 14.56 6.08 10.22
N SER A 281 15.18 5.30 9.33
CA SER A 281 16.50 5.62 8.79
C SER A 281 16.52 7.00 8.10
N ALA A 282 17.68 7.67 8.13
CA ALA A 282 17.80 9.08 7.76
C ALA A 282 17.48 9.39 6.28
N ASP A 283 17.52 8.39 5.43
CA ASP A 283 17.22 8.46 4.00
C ASP A 283 15.73 8.37 3.64
N LYS A 284 14.88 7.95 4.60
CA LYS A 284 13.44 7.78 4.37
C LYS A 284 12.62 9.02 4.71
N HIS A 285 11.52 9.18 3.99
CA HIS A 285 10.44 10.13 4.27
C HIS A 285 9.23 9.39 4.85
N VAL A 286 8.46 10.05 5.73
CA VAL A 286 7.25 9.47 6.34
C VAL A 286 6.03 10.29 5.96
N VAL A 287 5.00 9.62 5.49
CA VAL A 287 3.67 10.18 5.27
C VAL A 287 2.77 9.72 6.41
N LEU A 288 2.34 10.65 7.24
CA LEU A 288 1.50 10.40 8.40
C LEU A 288 0.03 10.29 7.96
N GLY A 289 -0.53 9.11 8.06
CA GLY A 289 -1.94 8.82 7.81
C GLY A 289 -2.79 9.20 9.01
N LEU A 290 -3.07 10.50 9.20
CA LEU A 290 -3.79 11.02 10.36
C LEU A 290 -5.29 11.23 10.12
N ILE A 291 -5.74 11.17 8.86
CA ILE A 291 -7.13 11.37 8.47
C ILE A 291 -7.76 10.02 8.18
N THR A 292 -8.82 9.66 8.92
CA THR A 292 -9.48 8.36 8.72
C THR A 292 -10.29 8.29 7.42
N THR A 293 -10.22 7.17 6.72
CA THR A 293 -11.13 6.85 5.59
C THR A 293 -12.29 5.94 6.00
N LYS A 294 -12.46 5.68 7.30
CA LYS A 294 -13.45 4.72 7.81
C LYS A 294 -14.76 5.35 8.26
N ARG A 295 -14.78 6.66 8.46
CA ARG A 295 -15.96 7.42 8.89
C ARG A 295 -16.00 8.80 8.22
N PRO A 296 -17.21 9.37 8.01
CA PRO A 296 -17.38 10.59 7.23
C PRO A 296 -16.96 11.88 7.97
N GLU A 297 -16.99 11.88 9.31
CA GLU A 297 -16.70 13.08 10.10
C GLU A 297 -15.29 13.57 9.81
N LEU A 298 -15.16 14.89 9.57
CA LEU A 298 -13.88 15.54 9.42
C LEU A 298 -13.17 15.62 10.78
N GLU A 299 -11.88 15.38 10.76
CA GLU A 299 -11.02 15.59 11.92
C GLU A 299 -10.90 17.08 12.26
N ASP A 300 -10.71 17.38 13.55
CA ASP A 300 -10.35 18.71 13.98
C ASP A 300 -8.97 19.08 13.44
N LYS A 301 -8.92 20.15 12.63
CA LYS A 301 -7.71 20.62 11.96
C LYS A 301 -6.56 20.88 12.93
N GLN A 302 -6.85 21.56 14.06
CA GLN A 302 -5.82 21.91 15.03
C GLN A 302 -5.27 20.67 15.75
N LEU A 303 -6.14 19.68 16.04
CA LEU A 303 -5.69 18.42 16.63
C LEU A 303 -4.75 17.68 15.67
N VAL A 304 -5.04 17.64 14.36
CA VAL A 304 -4.15 17.01 13.39
C VAL A 304 -2.81 17.75 13.30
N ILE A 305 -2.81 19.08 13.25
CA ILE A 305 -1.60 19.91 13.28
C ILE A 305 -0.76 19.62 14.53
N ASN A 306 -1.39 19.54 15.69
CA ASN A 306 -0.70 19.22 16.95
C ASN A 306 -0.06 17.82 16.90
N ARG A 307 -0.74 16.84 16.30
CA ARG A 307 -0.19 15.49 16.12
C ARG A 307 0.99 15.45 15.15
N ILE A 308 0.98 16.26 14.09
CA ILE A 308 2.15 16.40 13.19
C ILE A 308 3.34 16.96 13.98
N HIS A 309 3.14 17.98 14.81
CA HIS A 309 4.19 18.54 15.65
C HIS A 309 4.65 17.57 16.77
N GLU A 310 3.77 16.71 17.25
CA GLU A 310 4.16 15.62 18.16
C GLU A 310 5.07 14.62 17.46
N ALA A 311 4.72 14.16 16.26
CA ALA A 311 5.57 13.29 15.44
C ALA A 311 6.93 13.94 15.12
N ALA A 312 6.94 15.27 14.93
CA ALA A 312 8.17 16.03 14.64
C ALA A 312 9.17 16.06 15.81
N LYS A 313 8.81 15.58 17.01
CA LYS A 313 9.77 15.36 18.11
C LYS A 313 10.68 14.15 17.87
N TYR A 314 10.30 13.22 17.02
CA TYR A 314 10.99 11.95 16.75
C TYR A 314 11.68 11.92 15.38
N ILE A 315 11.17 12.69 14.42
CA ILE A 315 11.69 12.78 13.06
C ILE A 315 11.54 14.22 12.53
N PRO A 316 12.55 14.81 11.86
CA PRO A 316 12.47 16.19 11.39
C PRO A 316 11.21 16.49 10.55
N LEU A 317 10.59 17.65 10.78
CA LEU A 317 9.34 18.07 10.12
C LEU A 317 9.46 18.08 8.58
N ASP A 318 10.64 18.39 8.05
CA ASP A 318 10.94 18.37 6.60
C ASP A 318 10.94 16.96 5.99
N ARG A 319 10.95 15.92 6.83
CA ARG A 319 10.81 14.51 6.45
C ARG A 319 9.40 13.97 6.68
N LEU A 320 8.43 14.83 7.01
CA LEU A 320 7.03 14.46 7.23
C LEU A 320 6.15 14.99 6.12
N SER A 321 5.09 14.26 5.83
CA SER A 321 3.94 14.63 4.98
C SER A 321 2.66 14.11 5.61
N LEU A 322 1.50 14.53 5.10
CA LEU A 322 0.18 14.14 5.59
C LEU A 322 -0.62 13.42 4.51
N SER A 323 -1.36 12.38 4.90
CA SER A 323 -2.34 11.71 4.06
C SER A 323 -3.52 11.15 4.85
N PRO A 324 -4.58 10.67 4.18
CA PRO A 324 -5.48 9.71 4.79
C PRO A 324 -4.72 8.45 5.22
N GLN A 325 -5.23 7.75 6.25
CA GLN A 325 -4.53 6.58 6.83
C GLN A 325 -4.45 5.39 5.87
N CYS A 326 -5.39 5.24 4.95
CA CYS A 326 -5.44 4.22 3.91
C CYS A 326 -6.15 4.77 2.67
N GLY A 327 -6.38 3.94 1.66
CA GLY A 327 -7.26 4.26 0.56
C GLY A 327 -8.75 4.28 0.98
N PHE A 328 -9.62 4.82 0.13
CA PHE A 328 -11.07 4.86 0.37
C PHE A 328 -11.79 3.58 -0.09
N ALA A 329 -11.13 2.77 -0.91
CA ALA A 329 -11.73 1.55 -1.47
C ALA A 329 -10.69 0.49 -1.81
N SER A 330 -10.23 -0.26 -0.84
CA SER A 330 -9.28 -1.38 -1.04
C SER A 330 -9.90 -2.55 -1.83
N CYS A 331 -11.23 -2.67 -1.81
CA CYS A 331 -12.01 -3.56 -2.66
C CYS A 331 -13.09 -2.75 -3.39
N ALA A 332 -13.68 -3.33 -4.43
CA ALA A 332 -14.69 -2.63 -5.25
C ALA A 332 -15.87 -2.09 -4.45
N ILE A 333 -16.24 -2.74 -3.33
CA ILE A 333 -17.31 -2.30 -2.44
C ILE A 333 -17.04 -0.91 -1.81
N GLY A 334 -15.76 -0.56 -1.56
CA GLY A 334 -15.36 0.69 -0.91
C GLY A 334 -15.73 0.81 0.57
N ASN A 335 -15.32 1.91 1.17
CA ASN A 335 -15.70 2.29 2.53
C ASN A 335 -17.08 2.97 2.56
N LYS A 336 -17.71 3.04 3.73
CA LYS A 336 -19.05 3.59 3.96
C LYS A 336 -19.03 5.13 4.01
N LEU A 337 -18.45 5.73 2.97
CA LEU A 337 -18.42 7.17 2.75
C LEU A 337 -19.05 7.50 1.39
N THR A 338 -19.58 8.70 1.28
CA THR A 338 -19.97 9.27 -0.01
C THR A 338 -18.77 9.83 -0.77
N PRO A 339 -18.88 10.01 -2.10
CA PRO A 339 -17.84 10.72 -2.85
C PRO A 339 -17.55 12.13 -2.32
N GLU A 340 -18.58 12.86 -1.87
CA GLU A 340 -18.45 14.21 -1.32
C GLU A 340 -17.62 14.21 -0.03
N GLU A 341 -17.85 13.25 0.86
CA GLU A 341 -17.10 13.07 2.10
C GLU A 341 -15.65 12.68 1.83
N GLN A 342 -15.40 11.78 0.87
CA GLN A 342 -14.05 11.46 0.41
C GLN A 342 -13.30 12.72 -0.04
N TRP A 343 -13.93 13.57 -0.87
CA TRP A 343 -13.30 14.80 -1.34
C TRP A 343 -13.15 15.86 -0.24
N ALA A 344 -14.04 15.90 0.73
CA ALA A 344 -13.90 16.78 1.91
C ALA A 344 -12.67 16.39 2.75
N LYS A 345 -12.43 15.10 2.95
CA LYS A 345 -11.21 14.59 3.62
C LYS A 345 -9.93 15.03 2.89
N LEU A 346 -9.90 14.90 1.57
CA LEU A 346 -8.74 15.31 0.77
C LEU A 346 -8.52 16.84 0.79
N ARG A 347 -9.59 17.65 0.79
CA ARG A 347 -9.45 19.09 0.99
C ARG A 347 -8.85 19.42 2.37
N LEU A 348 -9.32 18.74 3.41
CA LEU A 348 -8.78 18.91 4.77
C LEU A 348 -7.28 18.57 4.83
N VAL A 349 -6.85 17.45 4.20
CA VAL A 349 -5.42 17.09 4.10
C VAL A 349 -4.62 18.22 3.44
N ARG A 350 -5.14 18.79 2.35
CA ARG A 350 -4.49 19.88 1.62
C ARG A 350 -4.39 21.14 2.47
N GLU A 351 -5.50 21.56 3.09
CA GLU A 351 -5.56 22.75 3.96
C GLU A 351 -4.58 22.66 5.15
N ILE A 352 -4.50 21.47 5.77
CA ILE A 352 -3.56 21.25 6.88
C ILE A 352 -2.11 21.31 6.37
N ALA A 353 -1.83 20.67 5.25
CA ALA A 353 -0.48 20.68 4.70
C ALA A 353 -0.01 22.08 4.32
N ASP A 354 -0.88 22.90 3.72
CA ASP A 354 -0.58 24.30 3.36
C ASP A 354 -0.36 25.21 4.59
N GLU A 355 -0.88 24.82 5.77
CA GLU A 355 -0.67 25.55 7.02
C GLU A 355 0.62 25.14 7.74
N VAL A 356 1.01 23.87 7.63
CA VAL A 356 2.16 23.31 8.37
C VAL A 356 3.47 23.51 7.61
N TRP A 357 3.46 23.44 6.27
CA TRP A 357 4.65 23.47 5.40
C TRP A 357 4.60 24.60 4.39
#